data_6c0159610a3eab9e1549e29682d5f0bb
#
_entry.id   6c0159610a3eab9e1549e29682d5f0bb
#
_cell.length_a   1.000
_cell.length_b   1.000
_cell.length_c   1.000
_cell.angle_alpha   90.00
_cell.angle_beta   90.00
_cell.angle_gamma   90.00
#
_symmetry.space_group_name_H-M   'P 1'
#
loop_
_entity.id
_entity.type
_entity.pdbx_description
1 polymer ?
#
loop_
_entity_poly.entity_id
_entity_poly.type
_entity_poly.pdbx_seq_one_letter_code
_entity_poly.pdbx_strand_id
1 'polypeptide(L)'
;QDTQKELKAAGFSTELQKATVAAIRKLVAKLDWSRSASEWNDYQKTSTYTDAEREIKAAFVAKALQGKEARLVFDLGGNDGTYSRVAANHADYVVCADGDDLVLDGLYRSLRQEGNRQILPAYLDLSDPSPGLGWRGRERAAFFDRGRPDAVLALALLHHLAITGNVPLAELVDWLAAIGGRLVVEFVDPTDPMADRLLANKPPGMHGDYRREVFERLLEARFDVVDRQEFPSGTRTLYHATPRR
;
A
#
# COMPACT_ATOMS: atom_id res chain seq x y z
N GLN A 1 6.76 -27.63 -39.64
CA GLN A 1 7.93 -27.32 -40.49
C GLN A 1 7.57 -26.46 -41.72
N ASP A 2 6.33 -26.42 -42.14
CA ASP A 2 5.89 -25.66 -43.34
C ASP A 2 5.72 -24.15 -43.07
N THR A 3 5.23 -23.77 -41.90
CA THR A 3 4.94 -22.35 -41.56
C THR A 3 6.19 -21.45 -41.60
N GLN A 4 7.36 -21.96 -41.25
CA GLN A 4 8.60 -21.19 -41.35
C GLN A 4 9.08 -20.97 -42.80
N LYS A 5 8.80 -21.93 -43.70
CA LYS A 5 9.08 -21.78 -45.11
C LYS A 5 8.14 -20.80 -45.78
N GLU A 6 6.85 -20.86 -45.43
CA GLU A 6 5.83 -19.93 -45.92
C GLU A 6 6.09 -18.50 -45.47
N LEU A 7 6.47 -18.28 -44.20
CA LEU A 7 6.83 -16.97 -43.66
C LEU A 7 8.09 -16.40 -44.35
N LYS A 8 9.09 -17.25 -44.63
CA LYS A 8 10.28 -16.83 -45.42
C LYS A 8 9.92 -16.49 -46.85
N ALA A 9 9.07 -17.26 -47.51
CA ALA A 9 8.58 -17.00 -48.86
C ALA A 9 7.73 -15.72 -48.96
N ALA A 10 7.00 -15.37 -47.86
CA ALA A 10 6.26 -14.13 -47.74
C ALA A 10 7.10 -12.92 -47.32
N GLY A 11 8.45 -13.03 -47.35
CA GLY A 11 9.36 -11.92 -47.03
C GLY A 11 9.65 -11.69 -45.56
N PHE A 12 9.12 -12.54 -44.65
CA PHE A 12 9.43 -12.46 -43.22
C PHE A 12 10.77 -13.14 -42.90
N SER A 13 11.84 -12.43 -43.16
CA SER A 13 13.18 -12.89 -42.81
C SER A 13 13.47 -12.66 -41.33
N THR A 14 14.40 -13.45 -40.77
CA THR A 14 14.89 -13.24 -39.40
C THR A 14 15.45 -11.82 -39.21
N GLU A 15 16.03 -11.26 -40.25
CA GLU A 15 16.57 -9.89 -40.23
C GLU A 15 15.48 -8.83 -40.16
N LEU A 16 14.36 -9.04 -40.86
CA LEU A 16 13.19 -8.16 -40.77
C LEU A 16 12.56 -8.24 -39.36
N GLN A 17 12.46 -9.43 -38.76
CA GLN A 17 11.96 -9.59 -37.41
C GLN A 17 12.84 -8.87 -36.40
N LYS A 18 14.17 -9.02 -36.49
CA LYS A 18 15.13 -8.29 -35.65
C LYS A 18 14.99 -6.77 -35.80
N ALA A 19 14.88 -6.29 -37.04
CA ALA A 19 14.71 -4.87 -37.34
C ALA A 19 13.40 -4.33 -36.77
N THR A 20 12.30 -5.09 -36.85
CA THR A 20 11.01 -4.74 -36.29
C THR A 20 11.08 -4.65 -34.75
N VAL A 21 11.67 -5.65 -34.10
CA VAL A 21 11.87 -5.65 -32.65
C VAL A 21 12.73 -4.47 -32.20
N ALA A 22 13.81 -4.18 -32.94
CA ALA A 22 14.67 -3.03 -32.66
C ALA A 22 13.94 -1.69 -32.83
N ALA A 23 13.07 -1.57 -33.85
CA ALA A 23 12.23 -0.38 -34.05
C ALA A 23 11.23 -0.19 -32.94
N ILE A 24 10.54 -1.26 -32.53
CA ILE A 24 9.60 -1.24 -31.39
C ILE A 24 10.34 -0.87 -30.08
N ARG A 25 11.51 -1.47 -29.84
CA ARG A 25 12.35 -1.12 -28.69
C ARG A 25 12.71 0.37 -28.67
N LYS A 26 13.07 0.92 -29.83
CA LYS A 26 13.40 2.34 -29.99
C LYS A 26 12.20 3.25 -29.75
N LEU A 27 11.02 2.81 -30.20
CA LEU A 27 9.75 3.50 -29.93
C LEU A 27 9.46 3.51 -28.44
N VAL A 28 9.46 2.35 -27.80
CA VAL A 28 9.18 2.21 -26.36
C VAL A 28 10.17 3.02 -25.53
N ALA A 29 11.46 3.02 -25.89
CA ALA A 29 12.49 3.80 -25.19
C ALA A 29 12.30 5.33 -25.27
N LYS A 30 11.49 5.81 -26.22
CA LYS A 30 11.14 7.23 -26.37
C LYS A 30 9.81 7.61 -25.71
N LEU A 31 9.05 6.62 -25.26
CA LEU A 31 7.81 6.89 -24.55
C LEU A 31 8.18 7.52 -23.21
N ASP A 32 7.69 8.71 -23.01
CA ASP A 32 7.73 9.39 -21.72
C ASP A 32 6.30 9.49 -21.20
N TRP A 33 6.09 9.04 -19.96
CA TRP A 33 4.82 9.15 -19.31
C TRP A 33 4.88 10.33 -18.36
N SER A 34 4.20 11.41 -18.74
CA SER A 34 4.12 12.63 -17.95
C SER A 34 2.67 12.87 -17.54
N ARG A 35 2.30 12.45 -16.37
CA ARG A 35 1.08 12.86 -15.70
C ARG A 35 1.44 13.90 -14.64
N SER A 36 0.77 15.05 -14.62
CA SER A 36 1.25 16.21 -13.88
C SER A 36 0.62 16.40 -12.49
N ALA A 37 -0.45 15.67 -12.16
CA ALA A 37 -1.13 15.80 -10.86
C ALA A 37 -1.87 14.52 -10.47
N SER A 38 -1.74 14.12 -9.21
CA SER A 38 -2.62 13.18 -8.53
C SER A 38 -3.19 13.84 -7.27
N GLU A 39 -4.27 13.29 -6.74
CA GLU A 39 -4.86 13.77 -5.48
C GLU A 39 -3.87 13.65 -4.30
N TRP A 40 -2.89 12.76 -4.39
CA TRP A 40 -1.96 12.39 -3.31
C TRP A 40 -0.53 12.88 -3.51
N ASN A 41 -0.20 13.43 -4.70
CA ASN A 41 1.15 13.91 -5.01
C ASN A 41 1.61 15.07 -4.09
N ASP A 42 0.66 15.84 -3.57
CA ASP A 42 0.90 16.93 -2.61
C ASP A 42 0.50 16.58 -1.16
N TYR A 43 0.29 15.28 -0.87
CA TYR A 43 -0.16 14.82 0.46
C TYR A 43 0.75 15.32 1.59
N GLN A 44 2.06 15.34 1.40
CA GLN A 44 2.97 15.90 2.41
C GLN A 44 2.73 17.39 2.68
N LYS A 45 2.30 18.16 1.68
CA LYS A 45 1.99 19.59 1.82
C LYS A 45 0.59 19.82 2.38
N THR A 46 -0.34 18.89 2.16
CA THR A 46 -1.74 18.97 2.60
C THR A 46 -2.01 18.14 3.87
N SER A 47 -1.03 17.34 4.30
CA SER A 47 -1.15 16.51 5.48
C SER A 47 -1.24 17.37 6.74
N THR A 48 -2.18 17.02 7.61
CA THR A 48 -2.43 17.73 8.88
C THR A 48 -1.40 17.42 9.97
N TYR A 49 -0.40 16.56 9.68
CA TYR A 49 0.64 16.19 10.65
C TYR A 49 1.64 17.33 10.86
N THR A 50 1.93 17.59 12.12
CA THR A 50 3.12 18.35 12.52
C THR A 50 4.39 17.50 12.36
N ASP A 51 5.56 18.15 12.35
CA ASP A 51 6.83 17.40 12.28
C ASP A 51 7.01 16.52 13.53
N ALA A 52 6.60 16.98 14.71
CA ALA A 52 6.61 16.20 15.94
C ALA A 52 5.73 14.93 15.83
N GLU A 53 4.55 15.02 15.23
CA GLU A 53 3.68 13.86 15.01
C GLU A 53 4.27 12.87 14.00
N ARG A 54 4.97 13.36 12.97
CA ARG A 54 5.72 12.49 12.04
C ARG A 54 6.83 11.73 12.74
N GLU A 55 7.57 12.39 13.65
CA GLU A 55 8.62 11.77 14.46
C GLU A 55 8.04 10.71 15.42
N ILE A 56 6.94 11.03 16.12
CA ILE A 56 6.21 10.07 16.97
C ILE A 56 5.82 8.84 16.18
N LYS A 57 5.25 9.04 15.00
CA LYS A 57 4.80 7.95 14.13
C LYS A 57 5.97 7.08 13.66
N ALA A 58 7.07 7.69 13.22
CA ALA A 58 8.28 6.98 12.82
C ALA A 58 8.89 6.18 13.98
N ALA A 59 8.98 6.78 15.17
CA ALA A 59 9.49 6.11 16.37
C ALA A 59 8.59 4.94 16.80
N PHE A 60 7.27 5.10 16.72
CA PHE A 60 6.32 4.03 17.03
C PHE A 60 6.45 2.85 16.07
N VAL A 61 6.54 3.11 14.75
CA VAL A 61 6.77 2.06 13.74
C VAL A 61 8.08 1.33 13.99
N ALA A 62 9.18 2.06 14.22
CA ALA A 62 10.48 1.48 14.52
C ALA A 62 10.43 0.59 15.78
N LYS A 63 9.81 1.07 16.87
CA LYS A 63 9.62 0.33 18.12
C LYS A 63 8.80 -0.94 17.90
N ALA A 64 7.70 -0.88 17.16
CA ALA A 64 6.85 -2.03 16.89
C ALA A 64 7.54 -3.12 16.08
N LEU A 65 8.51 -2.76 15.24
CA LEU A 65 9.29 -3.69 14.41
C LEU A 65 10.60 -4.16 15.10
N GLN A 66 11.04 -3.48 16.16
CA GLN A 66 12.29 -3.78 16.85
C GLN A 66 12.28 -5.17 17.52
N GLY A 67 13.45 -5.82 17.54
CA GLY A 67 13.70 -7.05 18.32
C GLY A 67 13.14 -8.34 17.72
N LYS A 68 12.47 -8.29 16.57
CA LYS A 68 12.08 -9.47 15.79
C LYS A 68 12.40 -9.18 14.33
N GLU A 69 13.41 -9.85 13.79
CA GLU A 69 13.73 -9.77 12.37
C GLU A 69 12.48 -10.10 11.56
N ALA A 70 11.98 -9.12 10.81
CA ALA A 70 10.92 -9.32 9.86
C ALA A 70 11.55 -9.62 8.49
N ARG A 71 11.14 -10.70 7.84
CA ARG A 71 11.57 -10.98 6.46
C ARG A 71 10.80 -10.12 5.48
N LEU A 72 9.50 -9.94 5.74
CA LEU A 72 8.60 -9.23 4.85
C LEU A 72 7.67 -8.31 5.65
N VAL A 73 7.62 -7.06 5.25
CA VAL A 73 6.65 -6.07 5.75
C VAL A 73 5.79 -5.60 4.59
N PHE A 74 4.47 -5.53 4.80
CA PHE A 74 3.55 -4.83 3.92
C PHE A 74 3.24 -3.44 4.51
N ASP A 75 3.51 -2.39 3.74
CA ASP A 75 3.11 -1.02 4.03
C ASP A 75 1.96 -0.66 3.09
N LEU A 76 0.74 -0.74 3.63
CA LEU A 76 -0.51 -0.57 2.90
C LEU A 76 -0.94 0.89 2.93
N GLY A 77 -1.07 1.52 1.75
CA GLY A 77 -1.24 2.96 1.62
C GLY A 77 0.07 3.71 1.95
N GLY A 78 1.22 3.13 1.53
CA GLY A 78 2.54 3.61 1.93
C GLY A 78 2.97 4.94 1.30
N ASN A 79 2.19 5.48 0.37
CA ASN A 79 2.42 6.76 -0.30
C ASN A 79 3.87 6.88 -0.82
N ASP A 80 4.63 7.90 -0.44
CA ASP A 80 6.02 8.15 -0.85
C ASP A 80 7.06 7.23 -0.21
N GLY A 81 6.62 6.25 0.58
CA GLY A 81 7.46 5.26 1.24
C GLY A 81 8.21 5.77 2.46
N THR A 82 7.79 6.89 3.06
CA THR A 82 8.43 7.42 4.27
C THR A 82 8.49 6.37 5.37
N TYR A 83 7.39 5.69 5.68
CA TYR A 83 7.36 4.66 6.72
C TYR A 83 7.86 3.29 6.23
N SER A 84 7.79 3.03 4.93
CA SER A 84 8.48 1.90 4.30
C SER A 84 10.00 1.97 4.53
N ARG A 85 10.60 3.16 4.47
CA ARG A 85 12.02 3.37 4.77
C ARG A 85 12.35 3.12 6.25
N VAL A 86 11.47 3.52 7.15
CA VAL A 86 11.60 3.18 8.58
C VAL A 86 11.55 1.67 8.77
N ALA A 87 10.58 1.00 8.14
CA ALA A 87 10.42 -0.44 8.22
C ALA A 87 11.61 -1.21 7.64
N ALA A 88 12.21 -0.72 6.55
CA ALA A 88 13.37 -1.35 5.91
C ALA A 88 14.62 -1.42 6.81
N ASN A 89 14.71 -0.59 7.86
CA ASN A 89 15.76 -0.73 8.87
C ASN A 89 15.58 -1.93 9.81
N HIS A 90 14.41 -2.59 9.76
CA HIS A 90 14.00 -3.67 10.66
C HIS A 90 13.46 -4.91 9.89
N ALA A 91 13.57 -4.93 8.56
CA ALA A 91 13.06 -6.00 7.72
C ALA A 91 13.99 -6.27 6.54
N ASP A 92 13.98 -7.49 6.02
CA ASP A 92 14.72 -7.85 4.81
C ASP A 92 14.10 -7.17 3.58
N TYR A 93 12.76 -7.19 3.49
CA TYR A 93 11.99 -6.63 2.39
C TYR A 93 10.74 -5.91 2.87
N VAL A 94 10.41 -4.83 2.17
CA VAL A 94 9.16 -4.06 2.37
C VAL A 94 8.43 -3.95 1.04
N VAL A 95 7.15 -4.28 1.01
CA VAL A 95 6.27 -3.95 -0.11
C VAL A 95 5.49 -2.70 0.26
N CYS A 96 5.78 -1.60 -0.42
CA CYS A 96 5.05 -0.33 -0.31
C CYS A 96 3.93 -0.35 -1.35
N ALA A 97 2.71 -0.65 -0.91
CA ALA A 97 1.54 -0.73 -1.78
C ALA A 97 0.70 0.55 -1.67
N ASP A 98 0.36 1.14 -2.82
CA ASP A 98 -0.50 2.32 -2.88
C ASP A 98 -1.33 2.33 -4.16
N GLY A 99 -2.47 3.04 -4.14
CA GLY A 99 -3.33 3.23 -5.30
C GLY A 99 -2.93 4.42 -6.18
N ASP A 100 -1.93 5.21 -5.77
CA ASP A 100 -1.44 6.37 -6.53
C ASP A 100 -0.17 6.01 -7.32
N ASP A 101 -0.35 5.87 -8.62
CA ASP A 101 0.70 5.51 -9.56
C ASP A 101 1.81 6.58 -9.68
N LEU A 102 1.47 7.88 -9.50
CA LEU A 102 2.45 8.97 -9.57
C LEU A 102 3.36 9.00 -8.35
N VAL A 103 2.78 8.80 -7.18
CA VAL A 103 3.54 8.76 -5.93
C VAL A 103 4.49 7.56 -5.94
N LEU A 104 3.99 6.41 -6.40
CA LEU A 104 4.81 5.20 -6.53
C LEU A 104 5.90 5.32 -7.59
N ASP A 105 5.65 5.99 -8.73
CA ASP A 105 6.70 6.27 -9.71
C ASP A 105 7.80 7.16 -9.11
N GLY A 106 7.41 8.19 -8.34
CA GLY A 106 8.34 9.02 -7.59
C GLY A 106 9.20 8.22 -6.62
N LEU A 107 8.56 7.36 -5.83
CA LEU A 107 9.24 6.44 -4.91
C LEU A 107 10.17 5.50 -5.66
N TYR A 108 9.71 4.87 -6.74
CA TYR A 108 10.52 3.96 -7.56
C TYR A 108 11.79 4.64 -8.09
N ARG A 109 11.66 5.86 -8.62
CA ARG A 109 12.80 6.63 -9.14
C ARG A 109 13.80 6.98 -8.03
N SER A 110 13.32 7.41 -6.87
CA SER A 110 14.16 7.70 -5.70
C SER A 110 14.95 6.46 -5.24
N LEU A 111 14.25 5.34 -5.03
CA LEU A 111 14.87 4.07 -4.61
C LEU A 111 15.91 3.58 -5.63
N ARG A 112 15.63 3.75 -6.91
CA ARG A 112 16.57 3.38 -7.99
C ARG A 112 17.83 4.23 -7.97
N GLN A 113 17.69 5.54 -7.74
CA GLN A 113 18.84 6.45 -7.62
C GLN A 113 19.71 6.13 -6.40
N GLU A 114 19.07 5.73 -5.29
CA GLU A 114 19.72 5.31 -4.05
C GLU A 114 20.34 3.91 -4.13
N GLY A 115 20.03 3.13 -5.17
CA GLY A 115 20.40 1.72 -5.26
C GLY A 115 19.69 0.82 -4.24
N ASN A 116 18.59 1.31 -3.65
CA ASN A 116 17.80 0.55 -2.69
C ASN A 116 17.04 -0.58 -3.38
N ARG A 117 17.18 -1.80 -2.87
CA ARG A 117 16.51 -3.02 -3.37
C ARG A 117 15.65 -3.70 -2.31
N GLN A 118 15.52 -3.12 -1.13
CA GLN A 118 14.73 -3.67 -0.03
C GLN A 118 13.27 -3.26 -0.11
N ILE A 119 12.96 -2.11 -0.76
CA ILE A 119 11.60 -1.60 -0.87
C ILE A 119 11.09 -1.83 -2.28
N LEU A 120 9.96 -2.50 -2.41
CA LEU A 120 9.24 -2.73 -3.66
C LEU A 120 8.00 -1.84 -3.71
N PRO A 121 7.98 -0.78 -4.51
CA PRO A 121 6.75 -0.04 -4.81
C PRO A 121 5.81 -0.93 -5.62
N ALA A 122 4.56 -1.04 -5.20
CA ALA A 122 3.55 -1.87 -5.86
C ALA A 122 2.23 -1.09 -6.01
N TYR A 123 1.78 -0.90 -7.25
CA TYR A 123 0.46 -0.34 -7.48
C TYR A 123 -0.61 -1.34 -7.05
N LEU A 124 -1.46 -0.92 -6.14
CA LEU A 124 -2.55 -1.74 -5.62
C LEU A 124 -3.70 -0.85 -5.13
N ASP A 125 -4.85 -0.97 -5.76
CA ASP A 125 -6.09 -0.48 -5.18
C ASP A 125 -6.50 -1.42 -4.03
N LEU A 126 -6.43 -0.92 -2.79
CA LEU A 126 -6.74 -1.71 -1.60
C LEU A 126 -8.24 -1.94 -1.41
N SER A 127 -9.09 -1.20 -2.12
CA SER A 127 -10.54 -1.45 -2.16
C SER A 127 -10.92 -2.54 -3.18
N ASP A 128 -10.05 -2.79 -4.17
CA ASP A 128 -10.20 -3.84 -5.18
C ASP A 128 -8.85 -4.52 -5.48
N PRO A 129 -8.29 -5.26 -4.51
CA PRO A 129 -6.96 -5.86 -4.66
C PRO A 129 -6.98 -6.94 -5.75
N SER A 130 -5.86 -7.04 -6.49
CA SER A 130 -5.70 -7.98 -7.60
C SER A 130 -6.04 -9.42 -7.18
N PRO A 131 -7.07 -10.03 -7.78
CA PRO A 131 -7.45 -11.41 -7.52
C PRO A 131 -6.50 -12.41 -8.19
N GLY A 132 -6.71 -13.69 -7.98
CA GLY A 132 -6.07 -14.75 -8.77
C GLY A 132 -6.53 -14.68 -10.22
N LEU A 133 -5.60 -14.75 -11.17
CA LEU A 133 -5.84 -14.54 -12.60
C LEU A 133 -5.34 -15.71 -13.46
N GLY A 134 -5.76 -15.71 -14.74
CA GLY A 134 -5.43 -16.71 -15.74
C GLY A 134 -6.31 -17.95 -15.65
N TRP A 135 -5.88 -19.06 -16.28
CA TRP A 135 -6.68 -20.27 -16.33
C TRP A 135 -7.02 -20.79 -14.93
N ARG A 136 -8.32 -20.89 -14.65
CA ARG A 136 -8.88 -21.30 -13.34
C ARG A 136 -8.42 -20.40 -12.15
N GLY A 137 -8.00 -19.15 -12.40
CA GLY A 137 -7.51 -18.25 -11.38
C GLY A 137 -6.16 -18.67 -10.74
N ARG A 138 -5.37 -19.52 -11.41
CA ARG A 138 -4.17 -20.15 -10.83
C ARG A 138 -2.85 -19.77 -11.50
N GLU A 139 -2.89 -19.07 -12.63
CA GLU A 139 -1.66 -18.69 -13.35
C GLU A 139 -0.93 -17.53 -12.68
N ARG A 140 -1.67 -16.63 -12.04
CA ARG A 140 -1.14 -15.54 -11.21
C ARG A 140 -1.88 -15.55 -9.88
N ALA A 141 -1.14 -15.69 -8.79
CA ALA A 141 -1.70 -15.65 -7.45
C ALA A 141 -2.31 -14.27 -7.15
N ALA A 142 -3.35 -14.22 -6.33
CA ALA A 142 -3.85 -12.97 -5.77
C ALA A 142 -2.73 -12.25 -5.00
N PHE A 143 -2.82 -10.91 -4.86
CA PHE A 143 -1.73 -10.15 -4.26
C PHE A 143 -1.32 -10.70 -2.89
N PHE A 144 -2.29 -10.91 -2.01
CA PHE A 144 -2.03 -11.37 -0.64
C PHE A 144 -1.66 -12.86 -0.53
N ASP A 145 -1.78 -13.62 -1.62
CA ASP A 145 -1.32 -15.03 -1.69
C ASP A 145 0.13 -15.15 -2.16
N ARG A 146 0.77 -14.06 -2.59
CA ARG A 146 2.16 -14.07 -3.08
C ARG A 146 3.19 -14.09 -1.96
N GLY A 147 2.79 -13.79 -0.73
CA GLY A 147 3.65 -13.82 0.43
C GLY A 147 2.86 -13.50 1.70
N ARG A 148 3.30 -14.05 2.82
CA ARG A 148 2.74 -13.73 4.13
C ARG A 148 3.70 -12.79 4.85
N PRO A 149 3.26 -11.56 5.21
CA PRO A 149 4.11 -10.61 5.91
C PRO A 149 4.29 -11.02 7.38
N ASP A 150 5.45 -10.68 7.94
CA ASP A 150 5.71 -10.76 9.38
C ASP A 150 5.13 -9.54 10.12
N ALA A 151 4.94 -8.44 9.38
CA ALA A 151 4.27 -7.24 9.88
C ALA A 151 3.52 -6.50 8.76
N VAL A 152 2.45 -5.82 9.14
CA VAL A 152 1.63 -4.96 8.28
C VAL A 152 1.58 -3.57 8.89
N LEU A 153 1.85 -2.56 8.08
CA LEU A 153 1.60 -1.16 8.38
C LEU A 153 0.33 -0.72 7.64
N ALA A 154 -0.60 -0.10 8.34
CA ALA A 154 -1.82 0.50 7.81
C ALA A 154 -2.00 1.90 8.43
N LEU A 155 -1.16 2.83 7.97
CA LEU A 155 -1.01 4.16 8.56
C LEU A 155 -1.81 5.19 7.78
N ALA A 156 -2.71 5.93 8.45
CA ALA A 156 -3.62 6.89 7.82
C ALA A 156 -4.42 6.30 6.63
N LEU A 157 -4.75 5.01 6.67
CA LEU A 157 -5.39 4.28 5.59
C LEU A 157 -6.89 4.03 5.85
N LEU A 158 -7.24 3.62 7.07
CA LEU A 158 -8.58 3.08 7.38
C LEU A 158 -9.72 4.04 7.03
N HIS A 159 -9.56 5.33 7.28
CA HIS A 159 -10.60 6.32 7.00
C HIS A 159 -10.86 6.47 5.48
N HIS A 160 -9.85 6.23 4.63
CA HIS A 160 -10.05 6.22 3.19
C HIS A 160 -10.84 4.98 2.74
N LEU A 161 -10.49 3.81 3.22
CA LEU A 161 -11.20 2.58 2.87
C LEU A 161 -12.61 2.56 3.46
N ALA A 162 -12.76 2.95 4.72
CA ALA A 162 -14.07 2.94 5.40
C ALA A 162 -15.01 4.00 4.83
N ILE A 163 -14.56 5.26 4.72
CA ILE A 163 -15.43 6.39 4.37
C ILE A 163 -15.50 6.54 2.85
N THR A 164 -14.36 6.67 2.16
CA THR A 164 -14.35 6.86 0.70
C THR A 164 -14.74 5.57 -0.02
N GLY A 165 -14.13 4.45 0.34
CA GLY A 165 -14.38 3.13 -0.25
C GLY A 165 -15.67 2.46 0.22
N ASN A 166 -16.34 3.00 1.26
CA ASN A 166 -17.54 2.42 1.90
C ASN A 166 -17.35 0.97 2.37
N VAL A 167 -16.13 0.59 2.75
CA VAL A 167 -15.85 -0.73 3.32
C VAL A 167 -16.22 -0.72 4.81
N PRO A 168 -17.08 -1.63 5.30
CA PRO A 168 -17.43 -1.69 6.71
C PRO A 168 -16.19 -1.85 7.60
N LEU A 169 -16.15 -1.14 8.72
CA LEU A 169 -14.99 -1.16 9.63
C LEU A 169 -14.66 -2.56 10.14
N ALA A 170 -15.69 -3.40 10.36
CA ALA A 170 -15.52 -4.80 10.76
C ALA A 170 -14.82 -5.62 9.67
N GLU A 171 -15.19 -5.44 8.40
CA GLU A 171 -14.56 -6.12 7.27
C GLU A 171 -13.08 -5.72 7.11
N LEU A 172 -12.76 -4.44 7.36
CA LEU A 172 -11.37 -3.96 7.33
C LEU A 172 -10.50 -4.63 8.39
N VAL A 173 -11.02 -4.74 9.63
CA VAL A 173 -10.29 -5.39 10.72
C VAL A 173 -10.14 -6.90 10.46
N ASP A 174 -11.18 -7.55 9.98
CA ASP A 174 -11.15 -8.97 9.61
C ASP A 174 -10.17 -9.24 8.47
N TRP A 175 -10.14 -8.37 7.46
CA TRP A 175 -9.19 -8.43 6.36
C TRP A 175 -7.74 -8.26 6.84
N LEU A 176 -7.45 -7.27 7.71
CA LEU A 176 -6.11 -7.09 8.28
C LEU A 176 -5.68 -8.31 9.09
N ALA A 177 -6.60 -8.94 9.81
CA ALA A 177 -6.32 -10.17 10.54
C ALA A 177 -6.03 -11.35 9.60
N ALA A 178 -6.75 -11.45 8.48
CA ALA A 178 -6.56 -12.50 7.47
C ALA A 178 -5.21 -12.39 6.74
N ILE A 179 -4.69 -11.18 6.52
CA ILE A 179 -3.34 -10.96 5.98
C ILE A 179 -2.30 -11.58 6.91
N GLY A 180 -2.49 -11.43 8.21
CA GLY A 180 -1.59 -11.98 9.25
C GLY A 180 -0.39 -11.08 9.53
N GLY A 181 0.50 -11.56 10.43
CA GLY A 181 1.62 -10.78 10.91
C GLY A 181 1.25 -9.76 12.01
N ARG A 182 2.27 -9.10 12.57
CA ARG A 182 2.07 -7.99 13.52
C ARG A 182 1.43 -6.83 12.79
N LEU A 183 0.53 -6.11 13.43
CA LEU A 183 -0.17 -4.98 12.85
C LEU A 183 0.27 -3.67 13.52
N VAL A 184 0.68 -2.69 12.73
CA VAL A 184 0.79 -1.29 13.15
C VAL A 184 -0.26 -0.51 12.38
N VAL A 185 -1.29 -0.08 13.07
CA VAL A 185 -2.43 0.59 12.45
C VAL A 185 -2.68 1.95 13.08
N GLU A 186 -3.09 2.90 12.27
CA GLU A 186 -3.50 4.23 12.72
C GLU A 186 -5.00 4.40 12.52
N PHE A 187 -5.70 4.68 13.63
CA PHE A 187 -7.07 5.13 13.59
C PHE A 187 -7.11 6.65 13.56
N VAL A 188 -7.82 7.20 12.58
CA VAL A 188 -8.10 8.63 12.42
C VAL A 188 -9.54 8.87 12.87
N ASP A 189 -9.71 9.67 13.92
CA ASP A 189 -11.02 9.95 14.52
C ASP A 189 -11.91 10.73 13.53
N PRO A 190 -13.24 10.56 13.57
CA PRO A 190 -14.19 11.36 12.78
C PRO A 190 -14.01 12.88 12.92
N THR A 191 -13.50 13.35 14.05
CA THR A 191 -13.24 14.79 14.31
C THR A 191 -11.93 15.29 13.71
N ASP A 192 -11.09 14.40 13.17
CA ASP A 192 -9.90 14.81 12.43
C ASP A 192 -10.30 15.55 11.16
N PRO A 193 -9.65 16.68 10.83
CA PRO A 193 -9.99 17.48 9.65
C PRO A 193 -10.04 16.71 8.33
N MET A 194 -9.22 15.65 8.19
CA MET A 194 -9.26 14.80 6.99
C MET A 194 -10.47 13.88 6.98
N ALA A 195 -10.77 13.21 8.09
CA ALA A 195 -11.94 12.34 8.19
C ALA A 195 -13.24 13.13 8.11
N ASP A 196 -13.33 14.28 8.77
CA ASP A 196 -14.48 15.20 8.71
C ASP A 196 -14.77 15.64 7.27
N ARG A 197 -13.74 16.03 6.52
CA ARG A 197 -13.88 16.37 5.10
C ARG A 197 -14.42 15.22 4.25
N LEU A 198 -14.01 13.97 4.53
CA LEU A 198 -14.51 12.80 3.82
C LEU A 198 -15.98 12.52 4.20
N LEU A 199 -16.31 12.62 5.48
CA LEU A 199 -17.67 12.42 6.01
C LEU A 199 -18.65 13.47 5.50
N ALA A 200 -18.21 14.72 5.34
CA ALA A 200 -19.04 15.81 4.80
C ALA A 200 -19.57 15.52 3.39
N ASN A 201 -18.90 14.64 2.63
CA ASN A 201 -19.33 14.21 1.30
C ASN A 201 -20.25 12.97 1.31
N LYS A 202 -20.69 12.50 2.49
CA LYS A 202 -21.51 11.31 2.65
C LYS A 202 -22.89 11.65 3.25
N PRO A 203 -23.91 10.84 2.96
CA PRO A 203 -25.21 11.02 3.62
C PRO A 203 -25.08 10.96 5.14
N PRO A 204 -25.81 11.82 5.89
CA PRO A 204 -25.79 11.81 7.35
C PRO A 204 -26.09 10.41 7.92
N GLY A 205 -25.27 9.97 8.87
CA GLY A 205 -25.45 8.68 9.56
C GLY A 205 -24.96 7.44 8.79
N MET A 206 -24.51 7.57 7.53
CA MET A 206 -24.03 6.43 6.72
C MET A 206 -22.86 5.68 7.36
N HIS A 207 -21.96 6.40 8.02
CA HIS A 207 -20.77 5.86 8.71
C HIS A 207 -20.88 6.03 10.23
N GLY A 208 -22.06 5.80 10.81
CA GLY A 208 -22.29 5.96 12.25
C GLY A 208 -21.50 4.99 13.14
N ASP A 209 -20.99 3.92 12.56
CA ASP A 209 -20.11 2.93 13.19
C ASP A 209 -18.62 3.30 13.10
N TYR A 210 -18.23 4.28 12.26
CA TYR A 210 -16.86 4.76 12.16
C TYR A 210 -16.51 5.62 13.38
N ARG A 211 -16.19 4.96 14.49
CA ARG A 211 -15.85 5.54 15.82
C ARG A 211 -14.75 4.74 16.48
N ARG A 212 -13.93 5.42 17.28
CA ARG A 212 -12.77 4.84 17.97
C ARG A 212 -13.16 3.63 18.84
N GLU A 213 -14.21 3.75 19.62
CA GLU A 213 -14.65 2.68 20.51
C GLU A 213 -15.13 1.44 19.75
N VAL A 214 -15.72 1.64 18.57
CA VAL A 214 -16.12 0.54 17.68
C VAL A 214 -14.88 -0.12 17.09
N PHE A 215 -13.93 0.68 16.60
CA PHE A 215 -12.66 0.18 16.06
C PHE A 215 -11.88 -0.61 17.11
N GLU A 216 -11.68 -0.06 18.30
CA GLU A 216 -10.93 -0.72 19.38
C GLU A 216 -11.56 -2.07 19.75
N ARG A 217 -12.87 -2.12 19.90
CA ARG A 217 -13.59 -3.38 20.17
C ARG A 217 -13.39 -4.42 19.05
N LEU A 218 -13.45 -4.00 17.78
CA LEU A 218 -13.23 -4.87 16.63
C LEU A 218 -11.76 -5.35 16.58
N LEU A 219 -10.83 -4.44 16.82
CA LEU A 219 -9.40 -4.74 16.87
C LEU A 219 -9.10 -5.77 17.97
N GLU A 220 -9.60 -5.55 19.19
CA GLU A 220 -9.40 -6.45 20.33
C GLU A 220 -10.08 -7.82 20.14
N ALA A 221 -11.08 -7.92 19.28
CA ALA A 221 -11.70 -9.21 18.94
C ALA A 221 -10.78 -10.10 18.08
N ARG A 222 -9.83 -9.52 17.35
CA ARG A 222 -8.92 -10.22 16.41
C ARG A 222 -7.46 -10.18 16.82
N PHE A 223 -7.07 -9.19 17.60
CA PHE A 223 -5.68 -8.93 17.97
C PHE A 223 -5.55 -8.69 19.47
N ASP A 224 -4.37 -8.98 19.99
CA ASP A 224 -3.91 -8.51 21.29
C ASP A 224 -3.15 -7.20 21.08
N VAL A 225 -3.67 -6.10 21.62
CA VAL A 225 -3.03 -4.79 21.54
C VAL A 225 -1.83 -4.77 22.49
N VAL A 226 -0.65 -4.59 21.92
CA VAL A 226 0.64 -4.61 22.64
C VAL A 226 1.05 -3.22 23.10
N ASP A 227 0.78 -2.21 22.25
CA ASP A 227 1.14 -0.82 22.52
C ASP A 227 0.13 0.12 21.86
N ARG A 228 -0.02 1.31 22.43
CA ARG A 228 -0.92 2.36 21.96
C ARG A 228 -0.27 3.71 22.15
N GLN A 229 -0.35 4.58 21.14
CA GLN A 229 0.15 5.95 21.20
C GLN A 229 -0.87 6.90 20.60
N GLU A 230 -1.43 7.77 21.43
CA GLU A 230 -2.26 8.87 20.98
C GLU A 230 -1.39 10.06 20.55
N PHE A 231 -1.77 10.73 19.46
CA PHE A 231 -1.08 11.95 19.02
C PHE A 231 -1.49 13.16 19.86
N PRO A 232 -0.63 14.20 19.95
CA PRO A 232 -0.96 15.44 20.67
C PRO A 232 -2.24 16.14 20.18
N SER A 233 -2.59 15.96 18.91
CA SER A 233 -3.86 16.46 18.34
C SER A 233 -5.10 15.82 18.97
N GLY A 234 -4.98 14.62 19.59
CA GLY A 234 -6.09 13.86 20.16
C GLY A 234 -7.00 13.19 19.12
N THR A 235 -6.80 13.49 17.83
CA THR A 235 -7.67 12.98 16.75
C THR A 235 -7.13 11.73 16.06
N ARG A 236 -5.93 11.28 16.45
CA ARG A 236 -5.28 10.10 15.84
C ARG A 236 -4.62 9.23 16.89
N THR A 237 -4.70 7.93 16.69
CA THR A 237 -4.10 6.96 17.60
C THR A 237 -3.44 5.83 16.82
N LEU A 238 -2.20 5.51 17.19
CA LEU A 238 -1.46 4.35 16.71
C LEU A 238 -1.67 3.15 17.63
N TYR A 239 -1.78 1.98 17.03
CA TYR A 239 -1.86 0.70 17.73
C TYR A 239 -0.83 -0.25 17.15
N HIS A 240 -0.07 -0.91 18.03
CA HIS A 240 0.71 -2.09 17.72
C HIS A 240 -0.02 -3.30 18.28
N ALA A 241 -0.35 -4.25 17.45
CA ALA A 241 -1.14 -5.41 17.82
C ALA A 241 -0.61 -6.70 17.21
N THR A 242 -0.85 -7.83 17.86
CA THR A 242 -0.47 -9.16 17.37
C THR A 242 -1.72 -10.00 17.16
N PRO A 243 -1.81 -10.80 16.08
CA PRO A 243 -2.99 -11.63 15.85
C PRO A 243 -3.26 -12.57 17.02
N ARG A 244 -4.51 -12.66 17.44
CA ARG A 244 -4.96 -13.72 18.38
C ARG A 244 -4.86 -15.07 17.70
N ARG A 245 -4.40 -16.06 18.44
CA ARG A 245 -4.30 -17.47 18.00
C ARG A 245 -5.64 -18.17 18.11
#